data_96ff50883abf180c38179657a50e57c6
#
_entry.id   96ff50883abf180c38179657a50e57c6
#
_cell.length_a   1.000
_cell.length_b   1.000
_cell.length_c   1.000
_cell.angle_alpha   90.00
_cell.angle_beta   90.00
_cell.angle_gamma   90.00
#
_symmetry.space_group_name_H-M   'P 1'
#
loop_
_entity.id
_entity.type
_entity.pdbx_description
1 polymer ?
#
loop_
_entity_poly.entity_id
_entity_poly.type
_entity_poly.pdbx_seq_one_letter_code
_entity_poly.pdbx_strand_id
1 'polypeptide(L)'
;MTLHLTSTAKTFPDGTKALLPTDLTVSTGEIVSLLGPSGCGKTTLLRIIAGLETPDAGSNIWFDDDNVTELPVERRKVGMVFQSYALFPNMSVRANIGYGLKMQKLSKSEIEGRVTEVLDMCQLQPFAARAVTALSGGQRQRVALARAIAPRPRMLLLDEPLSALDASLRE
;
A
#
# COMPACT_ATOMS: atom_id res chain seq x y z
N MET A 1 16.27 -1.46 1.74
CA MET A 1 15.68 -2.75 1.30
C MET A 1 15.56 -2.71 -0.21
N THR A 2 16.16 -3.69 -0.87
CA THR A 2 16.07 -3.89 -2.33
C THR A 2 14.97 -4.91 -2.62
N LEU A 3 14.17 -4.65 -3.65
CA LEU A 3 13.19 -5.60 -4.20
C LEU A 3 13.79 -6.25 -5.44
N HIS A 4 13.73 -7.59 -5.53
CA HIS A 4 14.00 -8.32 -6.76
C HIS A 4 12.82 -9.21 -7.11
N LEU A 5 12.34 -9.07 -8.33
CA LEU A 5 11.34 -9.95 -8.96
C LEU A 5 12.03 -10.70 -10.09
N THR A 6 11.80 -12.01 -10.15
CA THR A 6 12.31 -12.85 -11.24
C THR A 6 11.17 -13.68 -11.80
N SER A 7 10.94 -13.55 -13.11
CA SER A 7 9.90 -14.28 -13.87
C SER A 7 8.52 -14.22 -13.21
N THR A 8 8.21 -13.11 -12.54
CA THR A 8 6.96 -12.94 -11.78
C THR A 8 5.79 -12.82 -12.74
N ALA A 9 4.87 -13.75 -12.69
CA ALA A 9 3.72 -13.85 -13.59
C ALA A 9 2.43 -14.15 -12.82
N LYS A 10 1.29 -13.91 -13.46
CA LYS A 10 -0.03 -14.28 -12.95
C LYS A 10 -1.00 -14.61 -14.05
N THR A 11 -1.53 -15.83 -13.97
CA THR A 11 -2.66 -16.30 -14.76
C THR A 11 -3.80 -16.63 -13.81
N PHE A 12 -4.99 -16.07 -14.03
CA PHE A 12 -6.16 -16.39 -13.22
C PHE A 12 -6.81 -17.71 -13.66
N PRO A 13 -7.67 -18.34 -12.81
CA PRO A 13 -8.30 -19.63 -13.13
C PRO A 13 -9.11 -19.66 -14.42
N ASP A 14 -9.61 -18.51 -14.88
CA ASP A 14 -10.33 -18.36 -16.14
C ASP A 14 -9.40 -18.30 -17.37
N GLY A 15 -8.10 -18.46 -17.18
CA GLY A 15 -7.09 -18.40 -18.22
C GLY A 15 -6.58 -16.98 -18.55
N THR A 16 -7.09 -15.93 -17.88
CA THR A 16 -6.67 -14.55 -18.08
C THR A 16 -5.23 -14.36 -17.62
N LYS A 17 -4.32 -14.02 -18.52
CA LYS A 17 -2.93 -13.65 -18.21
C LYS A 17 -2.88 -12.19 -17.74
N ALA A 18 -3.00 -11.99 -16.44
CA ALA A 18 -3.04 -10.65 -15.83
C ALA A 18 -1.67 -10.00 -15.68
N LEU A 19 -0.60 -10.82 -15.60
CA LEU A 19 0.78 -10.37 -15.59
C LEU A 19 1.63 -11.37 -16.36
N LEU A 20 2.31 -10.90 -17.37
CA LEU A 20 3.32 -11.70 -18.11
C LEU A 20 4.60 -11.81 -17.26
N PRO A 21 5.46 -12.84 -17.49
CA PRO A 21 6.73 -12.96 -16.78
C PRO A 21 7.50 -11.65 -16.78
N THR A 22 7.73 -11.12 -15.59
CA THR A 22 8.29 -9.79 -15.37
C THR A 22 9.46 -9.89 -14.40
N ASP A 23 10.58 -9.31 -14.79
CA ASP A 23 11.76 -9.09 -13.96
C ASP A 23 11.81 -7.61 -13.59
N LEU A 24 12.06 -7.31 -12.31
CA LEU A 24 12.18 -5.95 -11.81
C LEU A 24 13.13 -5.91 -10.62
N THR A 25 14.00 -4.93 -10.61
CA THR A 25 14.82 -4.61 -9.44
C THR A 25 14.54 -3.17 -9.02
N VAL A 26 14.30 -2.97 -7.72
CA VAL A 26 14.12 -1.65 -7.12
C VAL A 26 15.11 -1.53 -5.96
N SER A 27 16.02 -0.57 -6.05
CA SER A 27 17.07 -0.36 -5.07
C SER A 27 16.55 0.35 -3.81
N THR A 28 17.29 0.26 -2.72
CA THR A 28 16.99 1.00 -1.48
C THR A 28 16.90 2.50 -1.74
N GLY A 29 15.79 3.11 -1.34
CA GLY A 29 15.56 4.56 -1.50
C GLY A 29 15.12 4.98 -2.90
N GLU A 30 14.99 4.04 -3.83
CA GLU A 30 14.50 4.30 -5.18
C GLU A 30 12.98 4.47 -5.21
N ILE A 31 12.51 5.37 -6.08
CA ILE A 31 11.09 5.54 -6.41
C ILE A 31 10.89 5.08 -7.85
N VAL A 32 10.03 4.09 -8.03
CA VAL A 32 9.70 3.53 -9.34
C VAL A 32 8.24 3.80 -9.67
N SER A 33 7.99 4.33 -10.87
CA SER A 33 6.64 4.51 -11.41
C SER A 33 6.34 3.45 -12.47
N LEU A 34 5.24 2.72 -12.28
CA LEU A 34 4.73 1.75 -13.24
C LEU A 34 3.80 2.48 -14.23
N LEU A 35 4.22 2.62 -15.46
CA LEU A 35 3.43 3.25 -16.53
C LEU A 35 2.84 2.20 -17.46
N GLY A 36 1.63 2.45 -17.95
CA GLY A 36 0.95 1.57 -18.91
C GLY A 36 -0.57 1.74 -18.86
N PRO A 37 -1.28 1.22 -19.87
CA PRO A 37 -2.73 1.32 -19.96
C PRO A 37 -3.45 0.61 -18.81
N SER A 38 -4.74 0.88 -18.63
CA SER A 38 -5.58 0.12 -17.71
C SER A 38 -5.58 -1.36 -18.10
N GLY A 39 -5.52 -2.25 -17.11
CA GLY A 39 -5.53 -3.70 -17.33
C GLY A 39 -4.18 -4.33 -17.71
N CYS A 40 -3.08 -3.57 -17.81
CA CYS A 40 -1.76 -4.15 -18.14
C CYS A 40 -1.03 -4.83 -16.98
N GLY A 41 -1.71 -5.07 -15.85
CA GLY A 41 -1.15 -5.87 -14.73
C GLY A 41 -0.51 -5.08 -13.60
N LYS A 42 -0.49 -3.73 -13.61
CA LYS A 42 0.13 -2.90 -12.54
C LYS A 42 -0.41 -3.23 -11.14
N THR A 43 -1.71 -3.19 -10.97
CA THR A 43 -2.37 -3.55 -9.69
C THR A 43 -2.09 -4.99 -9.29
N THR A 44 -2.07 -5.93 -10.25
CA THR A 44 -1.74 -7.34 -10.00
C THR A 44 -0.31 -7.48 -9.50
N LEU A 45 0.64 -6.81 -10.13
CA LEU A 45 2.04 -6.81 -9.69
C LEU A 45 2.19 -6.24 -8.28
N LEU A 46 1.57 -5.09 -7.98
CA LEU A 46 1.59 -4.49 -6.64
C LEU A 46 0.99 -5.42 -5.59
N ARG A 47 -0.13 -6.10 -5.90
CA ARG A 47 -0.75 -7.09 -4.99
C ARG A 47 0.13 -8.31 -4.75
N ILE A 48 0.83 -8.79 -5.78
CA ILE A 48 1.79 -9.89 -5.65
C ILE A 48 2.95 -9.48 -4.74
N ILE A 49 3.52 -8.29 -4.92
CA ILE A 49 4.59 -7.77 -4.04
C ILE A 49 4.09 -7.63 -2.60
N ALA A 50 2.87 -7.15 -2.40
CA ALA A 50 2.25 -7.03 -1.08
C ALA A 50 1.94 -8.38 -0.41
N GLY A 51 1.86 -9.49 -1.18
CA GLY A 51 1.41 -10.80 -0.69
C GLY A 51 -0.11 -10.95 -0.61
N LEU A 52 -0.84 -10.10 -1.32
CA LEU A 52 -2.30 -10.13 -1.45
C LEU A 52 -2.77 -10.99 -2.62
N GLU A 53 -1.86 -11.35 -3.52
CA GLU A 53 -2.10 -12.22 -4.66
C GLU A 53 -0.94 -13.20 -4.79
N THR A 54 -1.26 -14.47 -5.03
CA THR A 54 -0.25 -15.52 -5.23
C THR A 54 0.20 -15.52 -6.69
N PRO A 55 1.49 -15.40 -6.98
CA PRO A 55 1.99 -15.47 -8.35
C PRO A 55 1.95 -16.90 -8.90
N ASP A 56 2.16 -17.04 -10.21
CA ASP A 56 2.28 -18.35 -10.86
C ASP A 56 3.56 -19.07 -10.40
N ALA A 57 3.57 -20.40 -10.52
CA ALA A 57 4.73 -21.22 -10.21
C ALA A 57 5.97 -20.77 -11.03
N GLY A 58 7.13 -20.78 -10.40
CA GLY A 58 8.38 -20.30 -10.99
C GLY A 58 8.67 -18.82 -10.76
N SER A 59 7.70 -18.04 -10.28
CA SER A 59 7.92 -16.66 -9.85
C SER A 59 8.75 -16.60 -8.57
N ASN A 60 9.63 -15.60 -8.46
CA ASN A 60 10.41 -15.37 -7.23
C ASN A 60 10.38 -13.90 -6.85
N ILE A 61 10.12 -13.64 -5.56
CA ILE A 61 10.08 -12.31 -4.96
C ILE A 61 11.04 -12.29 -3.78
N TRP A 62 11.99 -11.37 -3.81
CA TRP A 62 13.01 -11.22 -2.78
C TRP A 62 13.00 -9.81 -2.20
N PHE A 63 13.11 -9.70 -0.89
CA PHE A 63 13.37 -8.47 -0.16
C PHE A 63 14.76 -8.57 0.47
N ASP A 64 15.74 -7.88 -0.10
CA ASP A 64 17.16 -8.12 0.14
C ASP A 64 17.49 -9.60 -0.10
N ASP A 65 17.94 -10.34 0.90
CA ASP A 65 18.26 -11.78 0.80
C ASP A 65 17.10 -12.69 1.24
N ASP A 66 15.96 -12.12 1.65
CA ASP A 66 14.78 -12.87 2.10
C ASP A 66 13.88 -13.23 0.91
N ASN A 67 13.70 -14.52 0.61
CA ASN A 67 12.64 -14.97 -0.31
C ASN A 67 11.28 -14.83 0.36
N VAL A 68 10.45 -13.93 -0.18
CA VAL A 68 9.12 -13.62 0.38
C VAL A 68 7.97 -14.13 -0.49
N THR A 69 8.25 -14.94 -1.51
CA THR A 69 7.26 -15.40 -2.50
C THR A 69 6.03 -16.02 -1.82
N GLU A 70 6.25 -16.90 -0.84
CA GLU A 70 5.18 -17.57 -0.09
C GLU A 70 4.91 -16.94 1.28
N LEU A 71 5.63 -15.84 1.60
CA LEU A 71 5.45 -15.19 2.90
C LEU A 71 4.10 -14.48 2.96
N PRO A 72 3.26 -14.71 3.99
CA PRO A 72 1.96 -14.07 4.12
C PRO A 72 2.09 -12.55 4.30
N VAL A 73 1.06 -11.81 3.88
CA VAL A 73 1.03 -10.34 3.81
C VAL A 73 1.46 -9.65 5.11
N GLU A 74 1.01 -10.15 6.26
CA GLU A 74 1.31 -9.57 7.58
C GLU A 74 2.80 -9.68 7.97
N ARG A 75 3.56 -10.57 7.35
CA ARG A 75 4.99 -10.75 7.60
C ARG A 75 5.87 -9.98 6.63
N ARG A 76 5.35 -9.53 5.48
CA ARG A 76 6.13 -8.78 4.48
C ARG A 76 6.47 -7.36 4.91
N LYS A 77 5.74 -6.80 5.89
CA LYS A 77 5.94 -5.42 6.39
C LYS A 77 5.90 -4.37 5.29
N VAL A 78 4.96 -4.52 4.35
CA VAL A 78 4.72 -3.62 3.24
C VAL A 78 3.51 -2.75 3.55
N GLY A 79 3.58 -1.46 3.27
CA GLY A 79 2.43 -0.55 3.27
C GLY A 79 1.82 -0.49 1.88
N MET A 80 0.49 -0.49 1.78
CA MET A 80 -0.19 -0.35 0.51
C MET A 80 -1.32 0.68 0.61
N VAL A 81 -1.38 1.57 -0.37
CA VAL A 81 -2.49 2.49 -0.62
C VAL A 81 -3.24 1.98 -1.84
N PHE A 82 -4.51 1.63 -1.65
CA PHE A 82 -5.38 1.15 -2.70
C PHE A 82 -6.05 2.31 -3.45
N GLN A 83 -6.41 2.11 -4.69
CA GLN A 83 -7.16 3.06 -5.51
C GLN A 83 -8.45 3.55 -4.83
N SER A 84 -9.17 2.67 -4.14
CA SER A 84 -10.39 2.99 -3.38
C SER A 84 -10.13 3.53 -1.96
N TYR A 85 -8.83 3.76 -1.61
CA TYR A 85 -8.35 4.10 -0.25
C TYR A 85 -8.61 3.05 0.82
N ALA A 86 -9.60 2.18 0.69
CA ALA A 86 -9.98 1.08 1.61
C ALA A 86 -10.01 1.50 3.10
N LEU A 87 -10.48 2.72 3.41
CA LEU A 87 -10.59 3.24 4.77
C LEU A 87 -11.72 2.54 5.52
N PHE A 88 -11.55 2.39 6.84
CA PHE A 88 -12.60 1.86 7.72
C PHE A 88 -13.65 2.93 7.97
N PRO A 89 -14.88 2.81 7.39
CA PRO A 89 -15.85 3.90 7.39
C PRO A 89 -16.39 4.23 8.79
N ASN A 90 -16.41 3.25 9.69
CA ASN A 90 -16.92 3.38 11.06
C ASN A 90 -15.87 3.84 12.06
N MET A 91 -14.69 4.26 11.58
CA MET A 91 -13.59 4.73 12.42
C MET A 91 -13.27 6.19 12.13
N SER A 92 -12.79 6.90 13.16
CA SER A 92 -12.21 8.24 12.98
C SER A 92 -10.89 8.18 12.21
N VAL A 93 -10.40 9.34 11.75
CA VAL A 93 -9.07 9.48 11.12
C VAL A 93 -7.98 8.90 12.03
N ARG A 94 -7.93 9.32 13.30
CA ARG A 94 -6.98 8.82 14.30
C ARG A 94 -7.03 7.30 14.45
N ALA A 95 -8.25 6.74 14.50
CA ALA A 95 -8.43 5.30 14.65
C ALA A 95 -8.01 4.52 13.41
N ASN A 96 -8.26 5.04 12.20
CA ASN A 96 -7.76 4.46 10.95
C ASN A 96 -6.23 4.39 10.94
N ILE A 97 -5.55 5.50 11.26
CA ILE A 97 -4.08 5.58 11.28
C ILE A 97 -3.49 4.62 12.33
N GLY A 98 -4.09 4.56 13.52
CA GLY A 98 -3.61 3.72 14.63
C GLY A 98 -3.92 2.23 14.48
N TYR A 99 -4.73 1.83 13.50
CA TYR A 99 -5.20 0.44 13.39
C TYR A 99 -4.05 -0.56 13.23
N GLY A 100 -3.15 -0.34 12.28
CA GLY A 100 -1.99 -1.22 12.03
C GLY A 100 -1.04 -1.32 13.23
N LEU A 101 -0.87 -0.21 13.96
CA LEU A 101 -0.04 -0.18 15.17
C LEU A 101 -0.62 -1.04 16.31
N LYS A 102 -1.97 -1.08 16.43
CA LYS A 102 -2.65 -1.98 17.38
C LYS A 102 -2.41 -3.45 17.03
N MET A 103 -2.42 -3.79 15.74
CA MET A 103 -2.14 -5.16 15.29
C MET A 103 -0.70 -5.58 15.57
N GLN A 104 0.24 -4.63 15.59
CA GLN A 104 1.64 -4.85 16.01
C GLN A 104 1.81 -5.00 17.55
N LYS A 105 0.71 -4.90 18.33
CA LYS A 105 0.70 -5.02 19.80
C LYS A 105 1.60 -4.01 20.51
N LEU A 106 1.77 -2.82 19.93
CA LEU A 106 2.48 -1.70 20.57
C LEU A 106 1.72 -1.19 21.80
N SER A 107 2.41 -0.58 22.74
CA SER A 107 1.81 0.07 23.90
C SER A 107 0.92 1.26 23.49
N LYS A 108 -0.02 1.62 24.36
CA LYS A 108 -0.92 2.75 24.08
C LYS A 108 -0.16 4.06 23.86
N SER A 109 0.89 4.31 24.64
CA SER A 109 1.73 5.52 24.50
C SER A 109 2.49 5.57 23.18
N GLU A 110 3.07 4.44 22.74
CA GLU A 110 3.75 4.34 21.45
C GLU A 110 2.78 4.58 20.28
N ILE A 111 1.58 3.99 20.35
CA ILE A 111 0.54 4.20 19.33
C ILE A 111 0.15 5.68 19.28
N GLU A 112 -0.15 6.30 20.42
CA GLU A 112 -0.55 7.71 20.48
C GLU A 112 0.55 8.64 19.96
N GLY A 113 1.80 8.44 20.35
CA GLY A 113 2.94 9.21 19.86
C GLY A 113 3.10 9.09 18.35
N ARG A 114 3.09 7.84 17.82
CA ARG A 114 3.24 7.62 16.38
C ARG A 114 2.07 8.15 15.56
N VAL A 115 0.83 7.99 16.06
CA VAL A 115 -0.35 8.54 15.38
C VAL A 115 -0.30 10.06 15.33
N THR A 116 0.15 10.72 16.39
CA THR A 116 0.29 12.20 16.42
C THR A 116 1.35 12.65 15.42
N GLU A 117 2.53 12.02 15.40
CA GLU A 117 3.58 12.29 14.43
C GLU A 117 3.08 12.21 12.97
N VAL A 118 2.33 11.14 12.66
CA VAL A 118 1.84 10.91 11.30
C VAL A 118 0.70 11.87 10.93
N LEU A 119 -0.17 12.22 11.89
CA LEU A 119 -1.20 13.24 11.69
C LEU A 119 -0.57 14.59 11.32
N ASP A 120 0.51 15.00 11.98
CA ASP A 120 1.23 16.24 11.69
C ASP A 120 1.89 16.17 10.33
N MET A 121 2.61 15.10 10.03
CA MET A 121 3.28 14.88 8.74
C MET A 121 2.30 14.98 7.55
N CYS A 122 1.08 14.44 7.71
CA CYS A 122 0.05 14.46 6.67
C CYS A 122 -0.91 15.65 6.75
N GLN A 123 -0.68 16.61 7.67
CA GLN A 123 -1.54 17.78 7.91
C GLN A 123 -3.00 17.38 8.20
N LEU A 124 -3.19 16.36 9.04
CA LEU A 124 -4.50 15.78 9.36
C LEU A 124 -4.96 16.08 10.80
N GLN A 125 -4.19 16.83 11.61
CA GLN A 125 -4.52 17.15 13.00
C GLN A 125 -5.94 17.72 13.18
N PRO A 126 -6.40 18.69 12.36
CA PRO A 126 -7.75 19.26 12.52
C PRO A 126 -8.88 18.25 12.28
N PHE A 127 -8.57 17.13 11.64
CA PHE A 127 -9.53 16.09 11.23
C PHE A 127 -9.43 14.83 12.09
N ALA A 128 -8.51 14.76 13.05
CA ALA A 128 -8.17 13.55 13.79
C ALA A 128 -9.37 12.81 14.40
N ALA A 129 -10.34 13.56 14.94
CA ALA A 129 -11.55 13.00 15.56
C ALA A 129 -12.71 12.77 14.56
N ARG A 130 -12.60 13.27 13.32
CA ARG A 130 -13.69 13.15 12.34
C ARG A 130 -13.81 11.72 11.79
N ALA A 131 -15.04 11.32 11.45
CA ALA A 131 -15.29 10.12 10.67
C ALA A 131 -14.73 10.30 9.25
N VAL A 132 -14.14 9.26 8.67
CA VAL A 132 -13.52 9.34 7.32
C VAL A 132 -14.57 9.58 6.22
N THR A 133 -15.83 9.25 6.47
CA THR A 133 -16.96 9.51 5.56
C THR A 133 -17.27 11.00 5.39
N ALA A 134 -16.89 11.83 6.37
CA ALA A 134 -17.11 13.29 6.36
C ALA A 134 -15.91 14.07 5.73
N LEU A 135 -15.00 13.37 5.08
CA LEU A 135 -13.80 13.95 4.49
C LEU A 135 -13.93 14.12 2.96
N SER A 136 -13.23 15.11 2.40
CA SER A 136 -13.06 15.24 0.94
C SER A 136 -12.23 14.06 0.36
N GLY A 137 -12.24 13.89 -0.96
CA GLY A 137 -11.43 12.86 -1.65
C GLY A 137 -9.94 12.97 -1.30
N GLY A 138 -9.36 14.16 -1.43
CA GLY A 138 -7.96 14.40 -1.10
C GLY A 138 -7.63 14.21 0.39
N GLN A 139 -8.58 14.53 1.29
CA GLN A 139 -8.40 14.23 2.72
C GLN A 139 -8.40 12.72 2.97
N ARG A 140 -9.34 11.96 2.36
CA ARG A 140 -9.35 10.49 2.44
C ARG A 140 -8.07 9.87 1.91
N GLN A 141 -7.55 10.38 0.80
CA GLN A 141 -6.27 9.93 0.24
C GLN A 141 -5.12 10.14 1.23
N ARG A 142 -5.02 11.32 1.85
CA ARG A 142 -4.00 11.60 2.88
C ARG A 142 -4.15 10.69 4.10
N VAL A 143 -5.38 10.35 4.51
CA VAL A 143 -5.61 9.38 5.60
C VAL A 143 -5.16 7.98 5.21
N ALA A 144 -5.41 7.54 3.97
CA ALA A 144 -4.93 6.24 3.47
C ALA A 144 -3.40 6.16 3.46
N LEU A 145 -2.74 7.23 3.00
CA LEU A 145 -1.28 7.34 3.03
C LEU A 145 -0.77 7.30 4.48
N ALA A 146 -1.34 8.13 5.36
CA ALA A 146 -1.01 8.18 6.79
C ALA A 146 -1.14 6.79 7.46
N ARG A 147 -2.23 6.06 7.16
CA ARG A 147 -2.44 4.70 7.67
C ARG A 147 -1.37 3.72 7.16
N ALA A 148 -0.98 3.83 5.89
CA ALA A 148 0.02 2.94 5.28
C ALA A 148 1.43 3.19 5.84
N ILE A 149 1.81 4.44 6.15
CA ILE A 149 3.15 4.78 6.67
C ILE A 149 3.27 4.68 8.20
N ALA A 150 2.15 4.70 8.94
CA ALA A 150 2.18 4.65 10.40
C ALA A 150 2.96 3.44 10.94
N PRO A 151 2.79 2.20 10.42
CA PRO A 151 3.52 1.02 10.87
C PRO A 151 5.00 0.99 10.50
N ARG A 152 5.54 2.03 9.86
CA ARG A 152 6.93 2.10 9.35
C ARG A 152 7.25 0.92 8.43
N PRO A 153 6.57 0.80 7.28
CA PRO A 153 6.78 -0.30 6.36
C PRO A 153 8.19 -0.25 5.73
N ARG A 154 8.69 -1.41 5.32
CA ARG A 154 9.96 -1.53 4.57
C ARG A 154 9.84 -0.99 3.14
N MET A 155 8.63 -1.05 2.58
CA MET A 155 8.27 -0.59 1.23
C MET A 155 6.86 -0.01 1.25
N LEU A 156 6.62 1.03 0.45
CA LEU A 156 5.31 1.61 0.23
C LEU A 156 4.88 1.38 -1.22
N LEU A 157 3.73 0.76 -1.40
CA LEU A 157 3.11 0.49 -2.70
C LEU A 157 1.90 1.41 -2.87
N LEU A 158 1.82 2.10 -4.00
CA LEU A 158 0.75 3.05 -4.31
C LEU A 158 0.04 2.59 -5.59
N ASP A 159 -1.23 2.19 -5.46
CA ASP A 159 -2.07 1.76 -6.58
C ASP A 159 -2.93 2.93 -7.05
N GLU A 160 -2.55 3.58 -8.14
CA GLU A 160 -3.19 4.76 -8.72
C GLU A 160 -3.47 5.90 -7.71
N PRO A 161 -2.45 6.38 -6.97
CA PRO A 161 -2.65 7.31 -5.86
C PRO A 161 -3.19 8.68 -6.29
N LEU A 162 -3.13 9.04 -7.58
CA LEU A 162 -3.50 10.35 -8.10
C LEU A 162 -4.81 10.34 -8.89
N SER A 163 -5.50 9.22 -8.98
CA SER A 163 -6.74 9.10 -9.77
C SER A 163 -7.85 10.07 -9.33
N ALA A 164 -7.90 10.47 -8.06
CA ALA A 164 -8.87 11.44 -7.56
C ALA A 164 -8.49 12.92 -7.82
N LEU A 165 -7.22 13.21 -8.12
CA LEU A 165 -6.76 14.56 -8.48
C LEU A 165 -7.01 14.89 -9.95
N ASP A 166 -7.02 13.88 -10.83
CA ASP A 166 -7.25 14.06 -12.26
C ASP A 166 -8.66 14.59 -12.60
N ALA A 167 -9.64 14.41 -11.72
CA ALA A 167 -10.99 14.89 -11.92
C ALA A 167 -11.14 16.41 -11.72
N SER A 168 -10.27 17.02 -10.88
CA SER A 168 -10.31 18.46 -10.59
C SER A 168 -9.37 19.29 -11.46
N LEU A 169 -8.47 18.66 -12.23
CA LEU A 169 -7.56 19.31 -13.17
C LEU A 169 -8.04 19.24 -14.62
N ARG A 170 -9.22 18.64 -14.87
CA ARG A 170 -9.83 18.53 -16.21
C ARG A 170 -10.87 19.62 -16.50
N GLU A 171 -11.06 20.58 -15.63
CA GLU A 171 -11.76 21.84 -15.84
C GLU A 171 -10.71 22.97 -16.00
#